data_1148389ed2f30d726cf9585e9669ba16
#
_entry.id   1148389ed2f30d726cf9585e9669ba16
#
_cell.length_a   1.000
_cell.length_b   1.000
_cell.length_c   1.000
_cell.angle_alpha   90.00
_cell.angle_beta   90.00
_cell.angle_gamma   90.00
#
_symmetry.space_group_name_H-M   'P 1'
#
loop_
_entity.id
_entity.type
_entity.pdbx_description
1 polymer ?
#
loop_
_entity_poly.entity_id
_entity_poly.type
_entity_poly.pdbx_seq_one_letter_code
_entity_poly.pdbx_strand_id
1 'polypeptide(L)'
;MIQEVSKSSVVLAIDELPDVDLPGVQVITPADVTDGDYEIDESNFVKGDENYYIIFTSGTTGKPKGVQISHDNLLSFVNWELADFNLPEHPSFLAQAPYSFDLSVMSLYPALTAGGKLVVLPHDVTQNFAQLFSTLPKLQFNVWVSTPSFAQMCFLDKTFDGEHHPDLTHFLFCGEELPHTEAAMLKKKFPESHIFNTYGPTETTVAVTQVEITDEILEKYDRLPIGRAKDDTKITIDTTKGDKPGEGEIILSGPSVSKGYLNNPEKTEAAFFKN
;
A
#
# COMPACT_ATOMS: atom_id res chain seq x y z
N MET A 1 4.67 12.64 -19.21
CA MET A 1 3.57 11.63 -19.19
C MET A 1 2.61 11.83 -18.02
N ILE A 2 3.02 11.76 -16.75
CA ILE A 2 2.09 11.95 -15.61
C ILE A 2 1.44 13.33 -15.65
N GLN A 3 2.23 14.38 -15.79
CA GLN A 3 1.73 15.77 -15.88
C GLN A 3 0.76 15.98 -17.05
N GLU A 4 0.99 15.35 -18.20
CA GLU A 4 0.07 15.41 -19.36
C GLU A 4 -1.30 14.78 -19.08
N VAL A 5 -1.32 13.71 -18.26
CA VAL A 5 -2.58 13.05 -17.86
C VAL A 5 -3.25 13.79 -16.72
N SER A 6 -2.48 14.17 -15.68
CA SER A 6 -3.00 14.87 -14.50
C SER A 6 -3.42 16.30 -14.79
N LYS A 7 -2.76 16.97 -15.74
CA LYS A 7 -2.88 18.40 -16.00
C LYS A 7 -2.63 19.24 -14.74
N SER A 8 -1.76 18.75 -13.84
CA SER A 8 -1.41 19.46 -12.63
C SER A 8 -0.78 20.81 -12.96
N SER A 9 -1.18 21.84 -12.24
CA SER A 9 -0.60 23.18 -12.31
C SER A 9 0.49 23.43 -11.28
N VAL A 10 0.68 22.50 -10.34
CA VAL A 10 1.66 22.63 -9.26
C VAL A 10 2.44 21.33 -9.10
N VAL A 11 3.74 21.46 -8.84
CA VAL A 11 4.64 20.38 -8.45
C VAL A 11 5.33 20.75 -7.15
N LEU A 12 5.25 19.88 -6.16
CA LEU A 12 6.05 19.99 -4.93
C LEU A 12 7.34 19.19 -5.14
N ALA A 13 8.46 19.88 -5.21
CA ALA A 13 9.78 19.28 -5.38
C ALA A 13 10.49 19.27 -4.02
N ILE A 14 10.62 18.10 -3.43
CA ILE A 14 11.34 17.92 -2.15
C ILE A 14 12.85 17.76 -2.33
N ASP A 15 13.31 17.57 -3.58
CA ASP A 15 14.69 17.42 -3.99
C ASP A 15 14.89 18.05 -5.37
N GLU A 16 16.10 18.03 -5.92
CA GLU A 16 16.36 18.52 -7.27
C GLU A 16 15.47 17.80 -8.30
N LEU A 17 14.72 18.59 -9.06
CA LEU A 17 13.98 18.03 -10.19
C LEU A 17 14.98 17.64 -11.29
N PRO A 18 14.79 16.49 -11.97
CA PRO A 18 15.50 16.23 -13.20
C PRO A 18 15.21 17.35 -14.21
N ASP A 19 16.09 17.55 -15.17
CA ASP A 19 15.94 18.55 -16.23
C ASP A 19 14.71 18.21 -17.09
N VAL A 20 13.54 18.65 -16.64
CA VAL A 20 12.22 18.42 -17.25
C VAL A 20 11.58 19.78 -17.51
N ASP A 21 11.23 20.01 -18.78
CA ASP A 21 10.44 21.19 -19.14
C ASP A 21 8.98 21.01 -18.69
N LEU A 22 8.54 21.88 -17.79
CA LEU A 22 7.19 21.90 -17.19
C LEU A 22 6.49 23.23 -17.48
N PRO A 23 6.14 23.52 -18.75
CA PRO A 23 5.58 24.81 -19.13
C PRO A 23 4.24 25.07 -18.41
N GLY A 24 4.13 26.22 -17.75
CA GLY A 24 2.92 26.63 -17.06
C GLY A 24 2.65 25.91 -15.73
N VAL A 25 3.61 25.17 -15.21
CA VAL A 25 3.52 24.50 -13.91
C VAL A 25 4.31 25.29 -12.87
N GLN A 26 3.69 25.58 -11.74
CA GLN A 26 4.37 26.16 -10.60
C GLN A 26 5.16 25.06 -9.86
N VAL A 27 6.44 25.25 -9.68
CA VAL A 27 7.27 24.35 -8.84
C VAL A 27 7.43 25.02 -7.48
N ILE A 28 7.12 24.28 -6.42
CA ILE A 28 7.30 24.68 -5.01
C ILE A 28 8.39 23.79 -4.43
N THR A 29 9.43 24.41 -3.89
CA THR A 29 10.59 23.77 -3.26
C THR A 29 10.56 23.98 -1.75
N PRO A 30 11.38 23.27 -0.95
CA PRO A 30 11.51 23.55 0.49
C PRO A 30 11.92 24.99 0.81
N ALA A 31 12.65 25.65 -0.11
CA ALA A 31 13.04 27.05 0.04
C ALA A 31 11.87 28.03 -0.10
N ASP A 32 10.79 27.62 -0.74
CA ASP A 32 9.57 28.42 -0.90
C ASP A 32 8.62 28.29 0.30
N VAL A 33 8.86 27.28 1.16
CA VAL A 33 8.07 27.07 2.40
C VAL A 33 8.70 27.89 3.52
N THR A 34 7.96 28.86 4.01
CA THR A 34 8.41 29.72 5.11
C THR A 34 7.81 29.28 6.44
N ASP A 35 8.58 29.36 7.51
CA ASP A 35 8.04 29.20 8.86
C ASP A 35 7.10 30.37 9.18
N GLY A 36 5.90 30.05 9.67
CA GLY A 36 4.89 31.04 10.05
C GLY A 36 3.73 30.41 10.81
N ASP A 37 3.04 31.22 11.57
CA ASP A 37 1.77 30.83 12.19
C ASP A 37 0.68 30.90 11.10
N TYR A 38 0.34 29.76 10.54
CA TYR A 38 -0.73 29.63 9.56
C TYR A 38 -1.98 29.07 10.23
N GLU A 39 -3.10 29.75 10.03
CA GLU A 39 -4.40 29.18 10.40
C GLU A 39 -4.79 28.09 9.38
N ILE A 40 -5.27 26.96 9.89
CA ILE A 40 -5.80 25.89 9.06
C ILE A 40 -7.17 26.31 8.54
N ASP A 41 -7.30 26.42 7.22
CA ASP A 41 -8.59 26.66 6.57
C ASP A 41 -9.30 25.32 6.33
N GLU A 42 -10.22 24.98 7.24
CA GLU A 42 -11.01 23.74 7.18
C GLU A 42 -11.94 23.67 5.95
N SER A 43 -12.17 24.79 5.26
CA SER A 43 -12.96 24.78 4.01
C SER A 43 -12.24 24.06 2.87
N ASN A 44 -10.92 23.92 2.97
CA ASN A 44 -10.08 23.20 2.02
C ASN A 44 -9.93 21.69 2.34
N PHE A 45 -10.56 21.18 3.40
CA PHE A 45 -10.48 19.77 3.72
C PHE A 45 -11.20 18.92 2.67
N VAL A 46 -10.49 17.98 2.12
CA VAL A 46 -11.02 16.96 1.22
C VAL A 46 -11.98 16.04 1.99
N LYS A 47 -13.20 15.84 1.48
CA LYS A 47 -14.27 15.09 2.17
C LYS A 47 -15.07 14.23 1.18
N GLY A 48 -15.66 13.17 1.69
CA GLY A 48 -16.62 12.35 0.95
C GLY A 48 -16.03 11.78 -0.33
N ASP A 49 -16.68 12.03 -1.46
CA ASP A 49 -16.28 11.53 -2.78
C ASP A 49 -15.21 12.40 -3.49
N GLU A 50 -14.67 13.42 -2.84
CA GLU A 50 -13.57 14.20 -3.41
C GLU A 50 -12.29 13.37 -3.50
N ASN A 51 -11.49 13.61 -4.55
CA ASN A 51 -10.22 12.91 -4.72
C ASN A 51 -9.25 13.27 -3.60
N TYR A 52 -8.85 12.28 -2.83
CA TYR A 52 -7.86 12.43 -1.77
C TYR A 52 -6.45 12.26 -2.31
N TYR A 53 -6.24 11.21 -3.12
CA TYR A 53 -5.00 11.02 -3.87
C TYR A 53 -5.24 10.36 -5.22
N ILE A 54 -4.26 10.47 -6.12
CA ILE A 54 -4.23 9.81 -7.41
C ILE A 54 -2.87 9.16 -7.58
N ILE A 55 -2.84 7.83 -7.62
CA ILE A 55 -1.63 7.06 -7.89
C ILE A 55 -1.68 6.53 -9.33
N PHE A 56 -0.55 6.62 -10.02
CA PHE A 56 -0.42 6.18 -11.41
C PHE A 56 0.10 4.76 -11.49
N THR A 57 -0.66 3.89 -12.18
CA THR A 57 -0.26 2.51 -12.46
C THR A 57 0.20 2.36 -13.90
N SER A 58 1.03 1.35 -14.18
CA SER A 58 1.45 1.02 -15.54
C SER A 58 0.25 0.55 -16.38
N GLY A 59 -0.04 1.27 -17.44
CA GLY A 59 -1.07 0.84 -18.40
C GLY A 59 -0.51 -0.18 -19.38
N THR A 60 -1.28 -1.21 -19.73
CA THR A 60 -0.94 -2.19 -20.76
C THR A 60 -0.67 -1.58 -22.14
N THR A 61 -1.10 -0.34 -22.37
CA THR A 61 -0.90 0.44 -23.60
C THR A 61 0.29 1.41 -23.50
N GLY A 62 1.13 1.33 -22.46
CA GLY A 62 2.30 2.19 -22.24
C GLY A 62 1.99 3.59 -21.69
N LYS A 63 0.74 4.02 -21.61
CA LYS A 63 0.34 5.26 -20.92
C LYS A 63 -0.09 4.96 -19.49
N PRO A 64 0.44 5.69 -18.48
CA PRO A 64 0.04 5.50 -17.09
C PRO A 64 -1.45 5.83 -16.91
N LYS A 65 -2.10 5.09 -15.99
CA LYS A 65 -3.49 5.31 -15.57
C LYS A 65 -3.48 5.90 -14.18
N GLY A 66 -4.06 7.09 -13.98
CA GLY A 66 -4.21 7.71 -12.67
C GLY A 66 -5.47 7.17 -11.98
N VAL A 67 -5.31 6.32 -10.99
CA VAL A 67 -6.41 5.78 -10.19
C VAL A 67 -6.86 6.82 -9.18
N GLN A 68 -8.14 7.20 -9.22
CA GLN A 68 -8.72 8.27 -8.40
C GLN A 68 -9.29 7.69 -7.10
N ILE A 69 -8.61 7.92 -5.99
CA ILE A 69 -9.07 7.46 -4.68
C ILE A 69 -9.69 8.63 -3.92
N SER A 70 -10.94 8.47 -3.52
CA SER A 70 -11.67 9.47 -2.73
C SER A 70 -11.31 9.37 -1.25
N HIS A 71 -11.69 10.40 -0.49
CA HIS A 71 -11.58 10.38 0.97
C HIS A 71 -12.36 9.21 1.58
N ASP A 72 -13.57 8.94 1.10
CA ASP A 72 -14.40 7.82 1.61
C ASP A 72 -13.76 6.46 1.27
N ASN A 73 -13.15 6.29 0.08
CA ASN A 73 -12.41 5.07 -0.25
C ASN A 73 -11.27 4.84 0.76
N LEU A 74 -10.50 5.89 1.05
CA LEU A 74 -9.38 5.82 1.99
C LEU A 74 -9.88 5.50 3.41
N LEU A 75 -10.94 6.15 3.88
CA LEU A 75 -11.50 5.88 5.21
C LEU A 75 -11.98 4.42 5.36
N SER A 76 -12.64 3.88 4.32
CA SER A 76 -13.06 2.48 4.32
C SER A 76 -11.87 1.53 4.50
N PHE A 77 -10.73 1.81 3.82
CA PHE A 77 -9.51 1.02 3.94
C PHE A 77 -8.86 1.18 5.32
N VAL A 78 -8.62 2.40 5.77
CA VAL A 78 -7.91 2.69 7.03
C VAL A 78 -8.68 2.16 8.24
N ASN A 79 -10.00 2.36 8.26
CA ASN A 79 -10.83 1.86 9.36
C ASN A 79 -10.80 0.32 9.44
N TRP A 80 -10.82 -0.36 8.30
CA TRP A 80 -10.69 -1.81 8.25
C TRP A 80 -9.33 -2.29 8.77
N GLU A 81 -8.24 -1.66 8.31
CA GLU A 81 -6.89 -2.05 8.75
C GLU A 81 -6.73 -1.87 10.27
N LEU A 82 -7.20 -0.76 10.81
CA LEU A 82 -7.16 -0.51 12.26
C LEU A 82 -8.04 -1.47 13.08
N ALA A 83 -9.15 -1.96 12.51
CA ALA A 83 -10.06 -2.87 13.19
C ALA A 83 -9.62 -4.34 13.14
N ASP A 84 -9.12 -4.79 11.98
CA ASP A 84 -9.00 -6.24 11.69
C ASP A 84 -7.59 -6.80 11.80
N PHE A 85 -6.55 -5.94 11.87
CA PHE A 85 -5.17 -6.41 11.86
C PHE A 85 -4.53 -6.49 13.25
N ASN A 86 -5.32 -6.31 14.32
CA ASN A 86 -4.86 -6.38 15.69
C ASN A 86 -3.59 -5.56 15.97
N LEU A 87 -3.50 -4.39 15.35
CA LEU A 87 -2.33 -3.53 15.42
C LEU A 87 -2.06 -3.07 16.86
N PRO A 88 -0.78 -2.85 17.23
CA PRO A 88 -0.42 -2.29 18.53
C PRO A 88 -1.04 -0.90 18.75
N GLU A 89 -1.23 -0.53 20.00
CA GLU A 89 -1.56 0.85 20.36
C GLU A 89 -0.42 1.79 19.92
N HIS A 90 -0.73 2.89 19.23
CA HIS A 90 0.26 3.79 18.63
C HIS A 90 1.32 3.07 17.77
N PRO A 91 0.90 2.40 16.69
CA PRO A 91 1.77 1.54 15.89
C PRO A 91 2.91 2.31 15.23
N SER A 92 4.05 1.65 15.13
CA SER A 92 5.27 2.20 14.53
C SER A 92 5.56 1.43 13.24
N PHE A 93 5.24 2.04 12.11
CA PHE A 93 5.36 1.41 10.80
C PHE A 93 6.72 1.64 10.16
N LEU A 94 7.31 0.60 9.58
CA LEU A 94 8.43 0.75 8.66
C LEU A 94 7.92 1.33 7.34
N ALA A 95 8.30 2.55 7.03
CA ALA A 95 7.94 3.23 5.78
C ALA A 95 9.07 3.08 4.75
N GLN A 96 8.97 2.07 3.90
CA GLN A 96 9.93 1.77 2.84
C GLN A 96 9.35 1.89 1.42
N ALA A 97 8.04 1.72 1.26
CA ALA A 97 7.40 1.85 -0.04
C ALA A 97 7.37 3.32 -0.50
N PRO A 98 7.72 3.61 -1.76
CA PRO A 98 7.64 4.97 -2.28
C PRO A 98 6.17 5.42 -2.36
N TYR A 99 5.92 6.71 -2.16
CA TYR A 99 4.57 7.29 -2.21
C TYR A 99 3.89 7.21 -3.59
N SER A 100 4.64 6.90 -4.63
CA SER A 100 4.10 6.59 -5.96
C SER A 100 3.51 5.19 -6.08
N PHE A 101 3.63 4.36 -5.03
CA PHE A 101 3.10 3.02 -4.93
C PHE A 101 2.12 2.94 -3.75
N ASP A 102 0.91 2.44 -3.97
CA ASP A 102 -0.19 2.46 -2.99
C ASP A 102 0.07 1.64 -1.73
N LEU A 103 1.05 0.75 -1.74
CA LEU A 103 1.50 0.07 -0.52
C LEU A 103 1.97 1.06 0.57
N SER A 104 2.43 2.26 0.19
CA SER A 104 2.75 3.32 1.14
C SER A 104 1.54 3.80 1.96
N VAL A 105 0.35 3.69 1.40
CA VAL A 105 -0.93 4.05 2.04
C VAL A 105 -1.19 3.16 3.26
N MET A 106 -0.86 1.85 3.16
CA MET A 106 -1.00 0.86 4.24
C MET A 106 -0.12 1.14 5.48
N SER A 107 0.91 1.97 5.36
CA SER A 107 1.71 2.41 6.52
C SER A 107 1.39 3.85 6.94
N LEU A 108 1.23 4.76 5.96
CA LEU A 108 1.11 6.20 6.22
C LEU A 108 -0.15 6.55 7.00
N TYR A 109 -1.31 6.19 6.45
CA TYR A 109 -2.58 6.66 7.02
C TYR A 109 -2.99 5.94 8.31
N PRO A 110 -2.80 4.61 8.47
CA PRO A 110 -3.00 3.96 9.77
C PRO A 110 -2.10 4.51 10.86
N ALA A 111 -0.82 4.80 10.56
CA ALA A 111 0.09 5.42 11.53
C ALA A 111 -0.43 6.80 11.98
N LEU A 112 -0.81 7.65 11.04
CA LEU A 112 -1.33 9.00 11.35
C LEU A 112 -2.65 8.93 12.13
N THR A 113 -3.57 8.06 11.72
CA THR A 113 -4.90 7.94 12.35
C THR A 113 -4.82 7.36 13.76
N ALA A 114 -3.93 6.40 14.00
CA ALA A 114 -3.73 5.78 15.31
C ALA A 114 -2.82 6.57 16.25
N GLY A 115 -2.34 7.77 15.86
CA GLY A 115 -1.35 8.52 16.63
C GLY A 115 -0.02 7.78 16.78
N GLY A 116 0.31 6.94 15.80
CA GLY A 116 1.55 6.19 15.71
C GLY A 116 2.69 6.97 15.06
N LYS A 117 3.69 6.27 14.54
CA LYS A 117 4.82 6.90 13.84
C LYS A 117 5.21 6.15 12.57
N LEU A 118 5.87 6.87 11.66
CA LEU A 118 6.54 6.30 10.50
C LEU A 118 8.05 6.28 10.74
N VAL A 119 8.65 5.11 10.61
CA VAL A 119 10.10 4.91 10.65
C VAL A 119 10.57 4.79 9.21
N VAL A 120 11.12 5.87 8.69
CA VAL A 120 11.50 5.95 7.28
C VAL A 120 12.76 5.14 7.02
N LEU A 121 12.70 4.25 6.04
CA LEU A 121 13.83 3.57 5.45
C LEU A 121 14.14 4.21 4.10
N PRO A 122 15.21 5.00 3.97
CA PRO A 122 15.52 5.72 2.74
C PRO A 122 15.73 4.79 1.55
N HIS A 123 15.35 5.25 0.36
CA HIS A 123 15.41 4.45 -0.86
C HIS A 123 16.85 4.00 -1.21
N ASP A 124 17.84 4.85 -1.04
CA ASP A 124 19.26 4.53 -1.26
C ASP A 124 19.74 3.40 -0.34
N VAL A 125 19.24 3.35 0.90
CA VAL A 125 19.50 2.26 1.84
C VAL A 125 18.89 0.95 1.34
N THR A 126 17.67 0.97 0.81
CA THR A 126 17.01 -0.24 0.28
C THR A 126 17.70 -0.83 -0.95
N GLN A 127 18.43 0.00 -1.72
CA GLN A 127 19.17 -0.43 -2.90
C GLN A 127 20.55 -1.01 -2.58
N ASN A 128 21.00 -0.95 -1.32
CA ASN A 128 22.32 -1.41 -0.89
C ASN A 128 22.19 -2.39 0.28
N PHE A 129 22.37 -3.68 0.02
CA PHE A 129 22.23 -4.74 1.04
C PHE A 129 23.10 -4.53 2.28
N ALA A 130 24.33 -4.06 2.13
CA ALA A 130 25.20 -3.82 3.28
C ALA A 130 24.66 -2.69 4.17
N GLN A 131 24.13 -1.64 3.56
CA GLN A 131 23.48 -0.54 4.29
C GLN A 131 22.16 -0.99 4.89
N LEU A 132 21.33 -1.72 4.14
CA LEU A 132 20.06 -2.27 4.60
C LEU A 132 20.26 -3.11 5.86
N PHE A 133 21.12 -4.12 5.82
CA PHE A 133 21.37 -5.04 6.94
C PHE A 133 22.03 -4.36 8.14
N SER A 134 22.81 -3.30 7.92
CA SER A 134 23.39 -2.52 9.03
C SER A 134 22.44 -1.47 9.61
N THR A 135 21.36 -1.11 8.91
CA THR A 135 20.39 -0.08 9.30
C THR A 135 19.18 -0.69 9.99
N LEU A 136 18.58 -1.74 9.43
CA LEU A 136 17.37 -2.37 9.97
C LEU A 136 17.43 -2.67 11.48
N PRO A 137 18.50 -3.28 12.02
CA PRO A 137 18.58 -3.59 13.45
C PRO A 137 18.64 -2.35 14.37
N LYS A 138 18.87 -1.16 13.82
CA LYS A 138 18.92 0.09 14.59
C LYS A 138 17.59 0.84 14.60
N LEU A 139 16.64 0.42 13.76
CA LEU A 139 15.34 1.03 13.65
C LEU A 139 14.38 0.39 14.65
N GLN A 140 13.57 1.23 15.30
CA GLN A 140 12.56 0.78 16.26
C GLN A 140 11.17 0.93 15.62
N PHE A 141 10.60 -0.19 15.20
CA PHE A 141 9.26 -0.29 14.63
C PHE A 141 8.63 -1.63 14.99
N ASN A 142 7.30 -1.71 14.98
CA ASN A 142 6.57 -2.92 15.33
C ASN A 142 5.70 -3.46 14.20
N VAL A 143 5.47 -2.67 13.15
CA VAL A 143 4.69 -3.06 11.98
C VAL A 143 5.54 -2.94 10.71
N TRP A 144 5.67 -4.05 10.01
CA TRP A 144 6.31 -4.17 8.71
C TRP A 144 5.28 -4.20 7.61
N VAL A 145 5.39 -3.31 6.63
CA VAL A 145 4.57 -3.32 5.41
C VAL A 145 5.48 -3.45 4.21
N SER A 146 5.34 -4.49 3.41
CA SER A 146 6.12 -4.65 2.17
C SER A 146 5.47 -5.62 1.17
N THR A 147 6.06 -5.68 -0.03
CA THR A 147 5.88 -6.87 -0.88
C THR A 147 6.64 -8.06 -0.28
N PRO A 148 6.22 -9.30 -0.53
CA PRO A 148 6.97 -10.49 -0.14
C PRO A 148 8.43 -10.46 -0.58
N SER A 149 8.70 -10.07 -1.82
CA SER A 149 10.07 -10.03 -2.37
C SER A 149 11.02 -9.12 -1.59
N PHE A 150 10.53 -8.01 -1.01
CA PHE A 150 11.37 -7.16 -0.15
C PHE A 150 11.74 -7.87 1.17
N ALA A 151 10.80 -8.57 1.80
CA ALA A 151 11.10 -9.37 2.99
C ALA A 151 12.07 -10.52 2.67
N GLN A 152 11.91 -11.17 1.51
CA GLN A 152 12.82 -12.23 1.03
C GLN A 152 14.27 -11.74 0.93
N MET A 153 14.50 -10.52 0.47
CA MET A 153 15.83 -9.94 0.48
C MET A 153 16.41 -9.83 1.89
N CYS A 154 15.58 -9.47 2.87
CA CYS A 154 16.01 -9.34 4.26
C CYS A 154 16.35 -10.69 4.90
N PHE A 155 15.83 -11.82 4.41
CA PHE A 155 16.22 -13.16 4.89
C PHE A 155 17.67 -13.53 4.61
N LEU A 156 18.35 -12.81 3.70
CA LEU A 156 19.79 -12.96 3.47
C LEU A 156 20.61 -12.50 4.67
N ASP A 157 20.06 -11.63 5.50
CA ASP A 157 20.62 -11.25 6.79
C ASP A 157 20.26 -12.32 7.83
N LYS A 158 21.30 -12.90 8.46
CA LYS A 158 21.13 -13.91 9.51
C LYS A 158 20.54 -13.33 10.79
N THR A 159 20.65 -12.03 10.99
CA THR A 159 20.13 -11.30 12.15
C THR A 159 18.72 -10.77 11.94
N PHE A 160 18.10 -11.03 10.78
CA PHE A 160 16.69 -10.68 10.56
C PHE A 160 15.78 -11.76 11.18
N ASP A 161 15.56 -11.65 12.49
CA ASP A 161 14.73 -12.54 13.30
C ASP A 161 14.21 -11.82 14.56
N GLY A 162 13.33 -12.48 15.31
CA GLY A 162 12.71 -11.90 16.51
C GLY A 162 13.66 -11.67 17.69
N GLU A 163 14.84 -12.30 17.71
CA GLU A 163 15.86 -12.03 18.72
C GLU A 163 16.51 -10.65 18.51
N HIS A 164 16.79 -10.30 17.24
CA HIS A 164 17.43 -9.04 16.86
C HIS A 164 16.43 -7.92 16.58
N HIS A 165 15.14 -8.26 16.35
CA HIS A 165 14.04 -7.32 16.14
C HIS A 165 12.87 -7.62 17.09
N PRO A 166 13.07 -7.52 18.42
CA PRO A 166 12.06 -7.96 19.40
C PRO A 166 10.76 -7.14 19.39
N ASP A 167 10.81 -5.93 18.88
CA ASP A 167 9.64 -5.05 18.79
C ASP A 167 8.78 -5.33 17.54
N LEU A 168 9.30 -6.08 16.55
CA LEU A 168 8.62 -6.36 15.29
C LEU A 168 7.60 -7.49 15.47
N THR A 169 6.34 -7.11 15.59
CA THR A 169 5.23 -8.01 15.93
C THR A 169 4.26 -8.25 14.78
N HIS A 170 4.25 -7.40 13.74
CA HIS A 170 3.29 -7.49 12.65
C HIS A 170 3.98 -7.39 11.30
N PHE A 171 3.56 -8.26 10.38
CA PHE A 171 3.97 -8.26 8.97
C PHE A 171 2.72 -8.21 8.08
N LEU A 172 2.60 -7.18 7.26
CA LEU A 172 1.51 -6.98 6.34
C LEU A 172 2.06 -7.04 4.91
N PHE A 173 1.65 -8.04 4.15
CA PHE A 173 2.09 -8.26 2.77
C PHE A 173 1.00 -7.97 1.77
N CYS A 174 1.32 -7.20 0.74
CA CYS A 174 0.46 -6.92 -0.41
C CYS A 174 1.27 -6.71 -1.69
N GLY A 175 0.60 -6.73 -2.83
CA GLY A 175 1.17 -6.39 -4.15
C GLY A 175 1.78 -7.55 -4.91
N GLU A 176 2.11 -8.66 -4.25
CA GLU A 176 2.63 -9.88 -4.84
C GLU A 176 2.03 -11.12 -4.15
N GLU A 177 2.12 -12.29 -4.79
CA GLU A 177 1.78 -13.54 -4.13
C GLU A 177 2.79 -13.82 -3.00
N LEU A 178 2.30 -14.06 -1.78
CA LEU A 178 3.14 -14.50 -0.66
C LEU A 178 3.44 -16.00 -0.82
N PRO A 179 4.69 -16.41 -1.10
CA PRO A 179 5.05 -17.81 -1.21
C PRO A 179 4.94 -18.53 0.14
N HIS A 180 4.42 -19.75 0.12
CA HIS A 180 4.32 -20.60 1.31
C HIS A 180 5.65 -20.73 2.06
N THR A 181 6.74 -20.97 1.31
CA THR A 181 8.09 -21.13 1.87
C THR A 181 8.59 -19.88 2.59
N GLU A 182 8.23 -18.71 2.11
CA GLU A 182 8.60 -17.42 2.73
C GLU A 182 7.79 -17.18 4.00
N ALA A 183 6.49 -17.44 3.97
CA ALA A 183 5.63 -17.32 5.13
C ALA A 183 6.06 -18.30 6.25
N ALA A 184 6.38 -19.55 5.89
CA ALA A 184 6.90 -20.53 6.84
C ALA A 184 8.27 -20.14 7.43
N MET A 185 9.15 -19.56 6.61
CA MET A 185 10.43 -19.03 7.09
C MET A 185 10.23 -17.86 8.05
N LEU A 186 9.29 -16.97 7.74
CA LEU A 186 8.96 -15.84 8.58
C LEU A 186 8.42 -16.29 9.94
N LYS A 187 7.46 -17.23 9.96
CA LYS A 187 6.94 -17.83 11.22
C LYS A 187 8.04 -18.47 12.05
N LYS A 188 9.01 -19.12 11.41
CA LYS A 188 10.15 -19.70 12.12
C LYS A 188 11.09 -18.64 12.71
N LYS A 189 11.31 -17.52 12.03
CA LYS A 189 12.19 -16.44 12.45
C LYS A 189 11.53 -15.49 13.46
N PHE A 190 10.22 -15.32 13.36
CA PHE A 190 9.39 -14.45 14.19
C PHE A 190 8.16 -15.23 14.69
N PRO A 191 8.32 -16.21 15.59
CA PRO A 191 7.26 -17.15 15.97
C PRO A 191 6.04 -16.49 16.62
N GLU A 192 6.25 -15.39 17.33
CA GLU A 192 5.18 -14.65 18.03
C GLU A 192 4.52 -13.55 17.18
N SER A 193 4.97 -13.37 15.94
CA SER A 193 4.45 -12.30 15.10
C SER A 193 3.15 -12.69 14.39
N HIS A 194 2.31 -11.69 14.14
CA HIS A 194 1.15 -11.74 13.27
C HIS A 194 1.59 -11.50 11.83
N ILE A 195 1.28 -12.40 10.93
CA ILE A 195 1.64 -12.31 9.52
C ILE A 195 0.36 -12.27 8.70
N PHE A 196 0.10 -11.18 8.00
CA PHE A 196 -1.08 -11.00 7.17
C PHE A 196 -0.73 -11.04 5.69
N ASN A 197 -1.41 -11.93 4.96
CA ASN A 197 -1.43 -11.90 3.49
C ASN A 197 -2.68 -11.16 3.04
N THR A 198 -2.49 -10.10 2.26
CA THR A 198 -3.58 -9.24 1.79
C THR A 198 -3.61 -9.18 0.27
N TYR A 199 -4.78 -8.87 -0.29
CA TYR A 199 -4.96 -8.71 -1.72
C TYR A 199 -5.92 -7.55 -2.03
N GLY A 200 -5.55 -6.80 -3.04
CA GLY A 200 -6.36 -5.79 -3.70
C GLY A 200 -5.57 -5.11 -4.81
N PRO A 201 -6.23 -4.71 -5.91
CA PRO A 201 -5.61 -3.81 -6.88
C PRO A 201 -5.70 -2.35 -6.39
N THR A 202 -4.86 -1.49 -6.93
CA THR A 202 -4.87 -0.04 -6.66
C THR A 202 -6.27 0.58 -6.86
N GLU A 203 -7.03 0.05 -7.81
CA GLU A 203 -8.42 0.43 -8.12
C GLU A 203 -9.42 0.16 -6.99
N THR A 204 -9.01 -0.59 -5.96
CA THR A 204 -9.83 -0.88 -4.77
C THR A 204 -9.17 -0.42 -3.47
N THR A 205 -8.31 0.59 -3.54
CA THR A 205 -7.63 1.21 -2.40
C THR A 205 -6.77 0.21 -1.63
N VAL A 206 -5.62 -0.14 -2.20
CA VAL A 206 -4.56 -1.01 -1.65
C VAL A 206 -4.97 -2.47 -1.50
N ALA A 207 -5.88 -2.79 -0.59
CA ALA A 207 -6.31 -4.15 -0.30
C ALA A 207 -7.77 -4.22 0.16
N VAL A 208 -8.41 -5.35 -0.14
CA VAL A 208 -9.81 -5.63 0.24
C VAL A 208 -9.99 -7.00 0.88
N THR A 209 -8.94 -7.80 0.94
CA THR A 209 -8.95 -9.10 1.64
C THR A 209 -7.75 -9.24 2.53
N GLN A 210 -7.89 -10.06 3.56
CA GLN A 210 -6.79 -10.47 4.44
C GLN A 210 -6.97 -11.89 4.96
N VAL A 211 -5.84 -12.53 5.26
CA VAL A 211 -5.77 -13.73 6.09
C VAL A 211 -4.52 -13.67 6.95
N GLU A 212 -4.69 -13.98 8.23
CA GLU A 212 -3.55 -14.20 9.11
C GLU A 212 -2.95 -15.58 8.82
N ILE A 213 -1.66 -15.61 8.58
CA ILE A 213 -0.91 -16.85 8.30
C ILE A 213 -0.55 -17.51 9.63
N THR A 214 -1.33 -18.50 10.00
CA THR A 214 -1.11 -19.37 11.16
C THR A 214 -0.47 -20.68 10.72
N ASP A 215 -0.01 -21.48 11.69
CA ASP A 215 0.50 -22.83 11.39
C ASP A 215 -0.57 -23.71 10.73
N GLU A 216 -1.84 -23.56 11.13
CA GLU A 216 -2.96 -24.29 10.48
C GLU A 216 -3.12 -23.91 9.00
N ILE A 217 -2.96 -22.63 8.65
CA ILE A 217 -3.00 -22.18 7.25
C ILE A 217 -1.82 -22.74 6.46
N LEU A 218 -0.63 -22.77 7.05
CA LEU A 218 0.56 -23.35 6.42
C LEU A 218 0.43 -24.87 6.22
N GLU A 219 -0.15 -25.59 7.16
CA GLU A 219 -0.39 -27.02 7.04
C GLU A 219 -1.45 -27.37 5.98
N LYS A 220 -2.45 -26.50 5.82
CA LYS A 220 -3.62 -26.76 4.99
C LYS A 220 -3.43 -26.40 3.51
N TYR A 221 -2.60 -25.39 3.21
CA TYR A 221 -2.53 -24.82 1.87
C TYR A 221 -1.09 -24.77 1.34
N ASP A 222 -0.82 -25.44 0.21
CA ASP A 222 0.46 -25.34 -0.51
C ASP A 222 0.61 -23.95 -1.18
N ARG A 223 -0.50 -23.41 -1.70
CA ARG A 223 -0.62 -22.04 -2.19
C ARG A 223 -1.48 -21.25 -1.22
N LEU A 224 -0.90 -20.23 -0.61
CA LEU A 224 -1.57 -19.47 0.43
C LEU A 224 -2.80 -18.72 -0.11
N PRO A 225 -3.92 -18.73 0.64
CA PRO A 225 -5.11 -18.00 0.26
C PRO A 225 -4.89 -16.48 0.38
N ILE A 226 -5.70 -15.72 -0.37
CA ILE A 226 -5.78 -14.26 -0.21
C ILE A 226 -6.77 -13.85 0.90
N GLY A 227 -7.45 -14.82 1.52
CA GLY A 227 -8.28 -14.63 2.69
C GLY A 227 -9.71 -14.22 2.41
N ARG A 228 -10.28 -13.45 3.35
CA ARG A 228 -11.67 -13.01 3.32
C ARG A 228 -11.74 -11.53 2.99
N ALA A 229 -12.81 -11.15 2.29
CA ALA A 229 -13.12 -9.75 2.07
C ALA A 229 -13.40 -9.03 3.40
N LYS A 230 -13.04 -7.76 3.46
CA LYS A 230 -13.50 -6.87 4.52
C LYS A 230 -15.04 -6.76 4.47
N ASP A 231 -15.67 -6.50 5.62
CA ASP A 231 -17.13 -6.63 5.81
C ASP A 231 -17.99 -5.80 4.85
N ASP A 232 -17.49 -4.64 4.41
CA ASP A 232 -18.20 -3.75 3.49
C ASP A 232 -17.91 -4.04 2.01
N THR A 233 -17.14 -5.11 1.72
CA THR A 233 -16.73 -5.49 0.36
C THR A 233 -17.34 -6.82 -0.05
N LYS A 234 -17.97 -6.85 -1.22
CA LYS A 234 -18.48 -8.06 -1.84
C LYS A 234 -17.53 -8.53 -2.93
N ILE A 235 -17.15 -9.82 -2.86
CA ILE A 235 -16.40 -10.52 -3.90
C ILE A 235 -17.34 -11.47 -4.63
N THR A 236 -17.35 -11.41 -5.95
CA THR A 236 -18.02 -12.38 -6.82
C THR A 236 -17.02 -12.90 -7.85
N ILE A 237 -17.25 -14.13 -8.30
CA ILE A 237 -16.43 -14.77 -9.36
C ILE A 237 -17.27 -14.83 -10.64
N ASP A 238 -16.81 -14.16 -11.68
CA ASP A 238 -17.41 -14.31 -13.01
C ASP A 238 -16.84 -15.57 -13.67
N THR A 239 -17.52 -16.70 -13.49
CA THR A 239 -17.12 -18.00 -14.02
C THR A 239 -17.23 -18.10 -15.54
N THR A 240 -17.83 -17.12 -16.22
CA THR A 240 -17.83 -17.05 -17.70
C THR A 240 -16.47 -16.73 -18.27
N LYS A 241 -15.56 -16.25 -17.45
CA LYS A 241 -14.17 -15.89 -17.76
C LYS A 241 -13.15 -16.93 -17.30
N GLY A 242 -13.59 -18.04 -16.74
CA GLY A 242 -12.72 -19.12 -16.26
C GLY A 242 -12.55 -20.23 -17.28
N ASP A 243 -11.38 -20.89 -17.26
CA ASP A 243 -11.08 -22.04 -18.12
C ASP A 243 -11.54 -23.37 -17.51
N LYS A 244 -11.77 -23.42 -16.18
CA LYS A 244 -12.17 -24.60 -15.44
C LYS A 244 -13.32 -24.33 -14.48
N PRO A 245 -14.08 -25.36 -14.07
CA PRO A 245 -15.10 -25.23 -13.05
C PRO A 245 -14.56 -24.61 -11.75
N GLY A 246 -15.18 -23.51 -11.27
CA GLY A 246 -14.78 -22.79 -10.06
C GLY A 246 -13.69 -21.74 -10.28
N GLU A 247 -13.16 -21.59 -11.48
CA GLU A 247 -12.27 -20.50 -11.86
C GLU A 247 -13.06 -19.36 -12.52
N GLY A 248 -12.55 -18.14 -12.43
CA GLY A 248 -13.15 -16.96 -13.08
C GLY A 248 -12.46 -15.66 -12.72
N GLU A 249 -12.98 -14.59 -13.28
CA GLU A 249 -12.53 -13.22 -12.97
C GLU A 249 -13.10 -12.77 -11.62
N ILE A 250 -12.25 -12.20 -10.77
CA ILE A 250 -12.67 -11.65 -9.47
C ILE A 250 -13.32 -10.28 -9.72
N ILE A 251 -14.59 -10.14 -9.34
CA ILE A 251 -15.31 -8.89 -9.36
C ILE A 251 -15.42 -8.35 -7.93
N LEU A 252 -14.92 -7.15 -7.71
CA LEU A 252 -14.89 -6.47 -6.41
C LEU A 252 -15.90 -5.34 -6.40
N SER A 253 -16.72 -5.25 -5.34
CA SER A 253 -17.65 -4.14 -5.14
C SER A 253 -17.71 -3.73 -3.66
N GLY A 254 -17.77 -2.42 -3.42
CA GLY A 254 -17.77 -1.86 -2.07
C GLY A 254 -17.23 -0.43 -2.04
N PRO A 255 -17.21 0.19 -0.85
CA PRO A 255 -16.82 1.60 -0.69
C PRO A 255 -15.33 1.87 -0.98
N SER A 256 -14.47 0.85 -1.05
CA SER A 256 -13.06 1.01 -1.43
C SER A 256 -12.83 1.08 -2.94
N VAL A 257 -13.87 0.82 -3.77
CA VAL A 257 -13.72 0.86 -5.24
C VAL A 257 -13.58 2.30 -5.70
N SER A 258 -12.52 2.60 -6.45
CA SER A 258 -12.20 3.93 -6.95
C SER A 258 -13.26 4.45 -7.94
N LYS A 259 -13.26 5.76 -8.18
CA LYS A 259 -14.14 6.40 -9.17
C LYS A 259 -13.74 6.11 -10.61
N GLY A 260 -12.63 5.44 -10.82
CA GLY A 260 -12.07 5.14 -12.13
C GLY A 260 -10.76 5.90 -12.41
N TYR A 261 -10.42 5.97 -13.68
CA TYR A 261 -9.15 6.54 -14.12
C TYR A 261 -9.28 8.01 -14.52
N LEU A 262 -8.39 8.83 -13.98
CA LEU A 262 -8.35 10.26 -14.26
C LEU A 262 -8.23 10.54 -15.76
N ASN A 263 -9.14 11.37 -16.30
CA ASN A 263 -9.16 11.77 -17.71
C ASN A 263 -9.14 10.60 -18.70
N ASN A 264 -9.69 9.45 -18.31
CA ASN A 264 -9.72 8.24 -19.15
C ASN A 264 -11.06 7.49 -19.04
N PRO A 265 -12.15 8.06 -19.58
CA PRO A 265 -13.49 7.47 -19.49
C PRO A 265 -13.59 6.11 -20.17
N GLU A 266 -12.92 5.91 -21.32
CA GLU A 266 -12.95 4.64 -22.06
C GLU A 266 -12.44 3.47 -21.20
N LYS A 267 -11.28 3.62 -20.56
CA LYS A 267 -10.73 2.58 -19.69
C LYS A 267 -11.52 2.44 -18.39
N THR A 268 -12.12 3.54 -17.91
CA THR A 268 -13.00 3.49 -16.75
C THR A 268 -14.23 2.62 -17.04
N GLU A 269 -14.92 2.86 -18.17
CA GLU A 269 -16.09 2.06 -18.57
C GLU A 269 -15.74 0.58 -18.80
N ALA A 270 -14.52 0.30 -19.28
CA ALA A 270 -14.09 -1.07 -19.52
C ALA A 270 -13.74 -1.85 -18.22
N ALA A 271 -13.33 -1.16 -17.16
CA ALA A 271 -12.87 -1.79 -15.91
C ALA A 271 -13.85 -1.68 -14.75
N PHE A 272 -14.71 -0.66 -14.75
CA PHE A 272 -15.64 -0.37 -13.67
C PHE A 272 -17.10 -0.52 -14.16
N PHE A 273 -17.82 -1.45 -13.57
CA PHE A 273 -19.23 -1.68 -13.91
C PHE A 273 -20.13 -0.97 -12.91
N LYS A 274 -21.23 -0.38 -13.38
CA LYS A 274 -22.32 0.05 -12.49
C LYS A 274 -23.24 -1.16 -12.27
N ASN A 275 -23.41 -1.54 -11.02
CA ASN A 275 -24.42 -2.53 -10.63
C ASN A 275 -25.82 -1.96 -10.78
#